data_df78b1839eae9a14068da4da1e4ab3f4
#
_entry.id   df78b1839eae9a14068da4da1e4ab3f4
#
_cell.length_a   1.000
_cell.length_b   1.000
_cell.length_c   1.000
_cell.angle_alpha   90.00
_cell.angle_beta   90.00
_cell.angle_gamma   90.00
#
_symmetry.space_group_name_H-M   'P 1'
#
loop_
_entity.id
_entity.type
_entity.pdbx_description
1 polymer ?
#
loop_
_entity_poly.entity_id
_entity_poly.type
_entity_poly.pdbx_seq_one_letter_code
_entity_poly.pdbx_strand_id
1 'polypeptide(L)'
;MLVAAGCGWRPLYERPSASPTSGGAGAALAQISIDPVVPKSGLGPLISGSTDSLYDSRAAQLLQNYLKNALNPYGPPNTALYHLAIELQQELRAAVSLDNGQSTREDLVMTAEYQLNDAKGEPVMKDVASIVTSYDILREPFSDLSSRRDAQQRAAQELAQGIQTRLAVFLKK
;
A
#
# COMPACT_ATOMS: atom_id res chain seq x y z
N MET A 1 26.25 -40.52 22.79
CA MET A 1 25.04 -39.65 22.55
C MET A 1 25.49 -38.49 21.70
N LEU A 2 25.29 -38.59 20.37
CA LEU A 2 25.70 -37.52 19.42
C LEU A 2 24.52 -36.53 19.29
N VAL A 3 24.74 -35.29 19.71
CA VAL A 3 23.78 -34.18 19.47
C VAL A 3 24.12 -33.60 18.09
N ALA A 4 23.30 -33.88 17.08
CA ALA A 4 23.39 -33.25 15.78
C ALA A 4 22.87 -31.80 15.89
N ALA A 5 23.78 -30.82 15.86
CA ALA A 5 23.47 -29.41 15.69
C ALA A 5 22.93 -29.22 14.27
N GLY A 6 21.60 -29.21 14.11
CA GLY A 6 20.94 -28.89 12.84
C GLY A 6 21.17 -27.43 12.51
N CYS A 7 21.82 -27.16 11.35
CA CYS A 7 21.89 -25.83 10.77
C CYS A 7 20.47 -25.29 10.57
N GLY A 8 20.14 -24.20 11.25
CA GLY A 8 18.82 -23.58 11.25
C GLY A 8 18.42 -22.93 9.93
N TRP A 9 18.34 -23.74 8.88
CA TRP A 9 17.82 -23.31 7.59
C TRP A 9 16.28 -23.33 7.67
N ARG A 10 15.63 -22.16 7.68
CA ARG A 10 14.17 -22.06 7.60
C ARG A 10 13.76 -21.73 6.16
N PRO A 11 12.84 -22.49 5.57
CA PRO A 11 12.28 -22.13 4.24
C PRO A 11 11.62 -20.76 4.31
N LEU A 12 11.86 -19.93 3.31
CA LEU A 12 11.30 -18.56 3.19
C LEU A 12 9.77 -18.56 3.15
N TYR A 13 9.14 -19.70 2.83
CA TYR A 13 7.70 -19.90 2.66
C TYR A 13 7.09 -20.82 3.73
N GLU A 14 7.77 -21.01 4.85
CA GLU A 14 7.16 -21.75 5.96
C GLU A 14 5.96 -20.97 6.48
N ARG A 15 4.78 -21.62 6.48
CA ARG A 15 3.58 -21.07 7.14
C ARG A 15 3.97 -20.73 8.58
N PRO A 16 3.73 -19.50 9.06
CA PRO A 16 3.95 -19.20 10.46
C PRO A 16 3.07 -20.16 11.27
N SER A 17 3.73 -21.13 11.93
CA SER A 17 3.04 -21.99 12.87
C SER A 17 2.44 -21.07 13.94
N ALA A 18 1.21 -21.35 14.35
CA ALA A 18 0.45 -20.56 15.33
C ALA A 18 1.07 -20.47 16.73
N SER A 19 2.37 -20.77 16.86
CA SER A 19 3.13 -20.63 18.10
C SER A 19 3.73 -19.24 18.18
N PRO A 20 3.40 -18.45 19.20
CA PRO A 20 3.89 -17.07 19.39
C PRO A 20 5.40 -17.00 19.66
N THR A 21 6.12 -18.11 19.67
CA THR A 21 7.53 -18.21 20.03
C THR A 21 8.52 -18.10 18.86
N SER A 22 8.07 -18.05 17.61
CA SER A 22 8.97 -17.83 16.48
C SER A 22 8.93 -16.36 16.03
N GLY A 23 9.40 -15.46 16.91
CA GLY A 23 9.38 -14.00 16.75
C GLY A 23 10.23 -13.47 15.60
N GLY A 24 9.73 -13.57 14.38
CA GLY A 24 10.22 -12.80 13.24
C GLY A 24 9.23 -11.68 12.89
N ALA A 25 9.72 -10.59 12.31
CA ALA A 25 8.88 -9.47 11.85
C ALA A 25 7.68 -9.94 10.99
N GLY A 26 7.82 -11.02 10.24
CA GLY A 26 6.75 -11.62 9.45
C GLY A 26 5.57 -12.16 10.27
N ALA A 27 5.82 -12.73 11.46
CA ALA A 27 4.76 -13.22 12.33
C ALA A 27 3.97 -12.04 12.95
N ALA A 28 4.65 -10.96 13.30
CA ALA A 28 4.02 -9.75 13.81
C ALA A 28 3.19 -9.03 12.74
N LEU A 29 3.70 -8.95 11.50
CA LEU A 29 2.97 -8.39 10.36
C LEU A 29 1.70 -9.18 10.04
N ALA A 30 1.72 -10.51 10.16
CA ALA A 30 0.55 -11.36 9.93
C ALA A 30 -0.58 -11.16 10.95
N GLN A 31 -0.33 -10.44 12.04
CA GLN A 31 -1.33 -10.13 13.09
C GLN A 31 -1.99 -8.75 12.89
N ILE A 32 -1.66 -8.05 11.79
CA ILE A 32 -2.26 -6.77 11.44
C ILE A 32 -3.54 -7.03 10.64
N SER A 33 -4.67 -6.52 11.11
CA SER A 33 -5.90 -6.39 10.31
C SER A 33 -5.84 -5.10 9.50
N ILE A 34 -6.20 -5.16 8.22
CA ILE A 34 -6.19 -4.00 7.34
C ILE A 34 -7.62 -3.51 7.18
N ASP A 35 -7.89 -2.32 7.65
CA ASP A 35 -9.17 -1.66 7.46
C ASP A 35 -9.36 -1.24 5.99
N PRO A 36 -10.59 -0.99 5.53
CA PRO A 36 -10.82 -0.49 4.17
C PRO A 36 -10.03 0.81 3.93
N VAL A 37 -9.27 0.85 2.83
CA VAL A 37 -8.53 2.07 2.44
C VAL A 37 -9.52 3.13 1.99
N VAL A 38 -9.50 4.29 2.65
CA VAL A 38 -10.40 5.40 2.36
C VAL A 38 -9.73 6.35 1.37
N PRO A 39 -10.31 6.59 0.18
CA PRO A 39 -9.80 7.60 -0.72
C PRO A 39 -10.08 8.99 -0.14
N LYS A 40 -9.04 9.82 -0.04
CA LYS A 40 -9.14 11.23 0.34
C LYS A 40 -9.31 12.04 -0.94
N SER A 41 -10.53 12.40 -1.29
CA SER A 41 -10.81 13.24 -2.46
C SER A 41 -10.14 14.61 -2.26
N GLY A 42 -9.14 14.91 -3.08
CA GLY A 42 -8.40 16.18 -3.01
C GLY A 42 -9.22 17.40 -3.49
N LEU A 43 -10.35 17.17 -4.13
CA LEU A 43 -11.32 18.17 -4.56
C LEU A 43 -12.56 18.07 -3.66
N GLY A 44 -12.82 19.12 -2.90
CA GLY A 44 -13.92 19.19 -1.93
C GLY A 44 -15.29 18.73 -2.48
N PRO A 45 -16.33 18.67 -1.63
CA PRO A 45 -17.60 17.99 -1.88
C PRO A 45 -18.45 18.52 -3.05
N LEU A 46 -17.95 19.51 -3.80
CA LEU A 46 -18.69 20.20 -4.87
C LEU A 46 -18.64 19.55 -6.25
N ILE A 47 -17.79 18.50 -6.44
CA ILE A 47 -17.72 17.77 -7.73
C ILE A 47 -17.89 16.25 -7.44
N SER A 48 -18.99 15.92 -6.79
CA SER A 48 -19.44 14.54 -6.63
C SER A 48 -20.07 14.08 -7.94
N GLY A 49 -19.27 13.40 -8.78
CA GLY A 49 -19.72 12.87 -10.07
C GLY A 49 -18.64 12.84 -11.14
N SER A 50 -17.45 13.29 -10.83
CA SER A 50 -16.32 13.25 -11.76
C SER A 50 -15.72 11.83 -11.87
N THR A 51 -15.22 11.52 -13.06
CA THR A 51 -14.42 10.33 -13.34
C THR A 51 -13.28 10.12 -12.33
N ASP A 52 -12.83 11.18 -11.67
CA ASP A 52 -11.76 11.16 -10.67
C ASP A 52 -12.13 10.33 -9.42
N SER A 53 -13.39 10.34 -8.98
CA SER A 53 -13.81 9.52 -7.83
C SER A 53 -13.71 8.01 -8.10
N LEU A 54 -13.90 7.58 -9.35
CA LEU A 54 -13.72 6.18 -9.76
C LEU A 54 -12.25 5.78 -9.79
N TYR A 55 -11.37 6.70 -10.19
CA TYR A 55 -9.91 6.47 -10.17
C TYR A 55 -9.39 6.40 -8.75
N ASP A 56 -9.87 7.25 -7.85
CA ASP A 56 -9.49 7.25 -6.44
C ASP A 56 -9.94 5.96 -5.75
N SER A 57 -11.17 5.52 -6.00
CA SER A 57 -11.70 4.26 -5.46
C SER A 57 -10.93 3.05 -5.98
N ARG A 58 -10.53 3.05 -7.27
CA ARG A 58 -9.72 1.99 -7.85
C ARG A 58 -8.33 1.93 -7.23
N ALA A 59 -7.66 3.06 -7.04
CA ALA A 59 -6.34 3.11 -6.44
C ALA A 59 -6.36 2.65 -4.98
N ALA A 60 -7.38 3.05 -4.21
CA ALA A 60 -7.58 2.58 -2.85
C ALA A 60 -7.76 1.06 -2.79
N GLN A 61 -8.55 0.50 -3.72
CA GLN A 61 -8.73 -0.95 -3.84
C GLN A 61 -7.43 -1.69 -4.24
N LEU A 62 -6.66 -1.13 -5.17
CA LEU A 62 -5.36 -1.68 -5.56
C LEU A 62 -4.39 -1.70 -4.36
N LEU A 63 -4.25 -0.58 -3.67
CA LEU A 63 -3.41 -0.48 -2.48
C LEU A 63 -3.82 -1.49 -1.41
N GLN A 64 -5.13 -1.60 -1.13
CA GLN A 64 -5.66 -2.55 -0.17
C GLN A 64 -5.33 -4.00 -0.54
N ASN A 65 -5.46 -4.36 -1.83
CA ASN A 65 -5.14 -5.70 -2.30
C ASN A 65 -3.65 -6.02 -2.20
N TYR A 66 -2.76 -5.07 -2.56
CA TYR A 66 -1.32 -5.25 -2.41
C TYR A 66 -0.90 -5.37 -0.95
N LEU A 67 -1.47 -4.56 -0.06
CA LEU A 67 -1.21 -4.66 1.38
C LEU A 67 -1.69 -5.98 1.97
N LYS A 68 -2.89 -6.45 1.60
CA LYS A 68 -3.38 -7.77 2.01
C LYS A 68 -2.44 -8.89 1.57
N ASN A 69 -1.98 -8.86 0.34
CA ASN A 69 -1.03 -9.85 -0.17
C ASN A 69 0.34 -9.76 0.52
N ALA A 70 0.78 -8.55 0.89
CA ALA A 70 2.08 -8.33 1.52
C ALA A 70 2.08 -8.68 3.02
N LEU A 71 1.04 -8.31 3.76
CA LEU A 71 0.95 -8.48 5.20
C LEU A 71 0.28 -9.80 5.59
N ASN A 72 -0.77 -10.19 4.87
CA ASN A 72 -1.61 -11.35 5.17
C ASN A 72 -1.71 -12.34 3.99
N PRO A 73 -0.60 -12.90 3.49
CA PRO A 73 -0.61 -13.76 2.29
C PRO A 73 -1.43 -15.06 2.49
N TYR A 74 -1.68 -15.45 3.72
CA TYR A 74 -2.45 -16.64 4.08
C TYR A 74 -3.90 -16.33 4.54
N GLY A 75 -4.35 -15.09 4.37
CA GLY A 75 -5.65 -14.60 4.81
C GLY A 75 -5.60 -13.74 6.07
N PRO A 76 -6.74 -13.12 6.44
CA PRO A 76 -6.80 -12.24 7.60
C PRO A 76 -6.50 -13.01 8.90
N PRO A 77 -5.90 -12.36 9.90
CA PRO A 77 -5.62 -13.00 11.19
C PRO A 77 -6.92 -13.37 11.93
N ASN A 78 -6.93 -14.56 12.56
CA ASN A 78 -8.06 -14.97 13.41
C ASN A 78 -8.24 -14.04 14.62
N THR A 79 -7.12 -13.51 15.15
CA THR A 79 -7.10 -12.54 16.24
C THR A 79 -6.13 -11.43 15.81
N ALA A 80 -6.66 -10.26 15.50
CA ALA A 80 -5.83 -9.11 15.17
C ALA A 80 -5.30 -8.48 16.45
N LEU A 81 -3.98 -8.29 16.52
CA LEU A 81 -3.35 -7.48 17.58
C LEU A 81 -3.27 -6.01 17.19
N TYR A 82 -3.28 -5.73 15.91
CA TYR A 82 -3.20 -4.37 15.36
C TYR A 82 -4.21 -4.16 14.25
N HIS A 83 -4.68 -2.91 14.13
CA HIS A 83 -5.56 -2.43 13.07
C HIS A 83 -4.86 -1.33 12.28
N LEU A 84 -4.76 -1.49 10.97
CA LEU A 84 -4.11 -0.55 10.07
C LEU A 84 -5.18 0.25 9.32
N ALA A 85 -5.36 1.51 9.70
CA ALA A 85 -6.22 2.46 9.00
C ALA A 85 -5.40 3.28 8.00
N ILE A 86 -5.91 3.49 6.78
CA ILE A 86 -5.19 4.17 5.70
C ILE A 86 -6.13 5.13 4.96
N GLU A 87 -5.66 6.36 4.79
CA GLU A 87 -6.24 7.36 3.89
C GLU A 87 -5.31 7.55 2.69
N LEU A 88 -5.84 7.40 1.48
CA LEU A 88 -5.08 7.51 0.23
C LEU A 88 -5.49 8.76 -0.54
N GLN A 89 -4.52 9.59 -0.89
CA GLN A 89 -4.68 10.73 -1.78
C GLN A 89 -3.91 10.50 -3.08
N GLN A 90 -4.51 10.89 -4.20
CA GLN A 90 -3.87 10.95 -5.51
C GLN A 90 -3.87 12.37 -6.05
N GLU A 91 -2.80 12.72 -6.75
CA GLU A 91 -2.66 14.00 -7.42
C GLU A 91 -1.95 13.77 -8.77
N LEU A 92 -2.47 14.38 -9.83
CA LEU A 92 -1.82 14.42 -11.13
C LEU A 92 -1.12 15.75 -11.31
N ARG A 93 0.15 15.72 -11.73
CA ARG A 93 0.95 16.91 -12.00
C ARG A 93 1.53 16.84 -13.40
N ALA A 94 1.44 17.91 -14.15
CA ALA A 94 2.13 18.01 -15.43
C ALA A 94 3.64 17.98 -15.19
N ALA A 95 4.34 16.98 -15.73
CA ALA A 95 5.79 16.83 -15.58
C ALA A 95 6.55 17.55 -16.71
N VAL A 96 6.03 17.46 -17.94
CA VAL A 96 6.62 18.12 -19.12
C VAL A 96 5.51 18.75 -19.95
N SER A 97 5.63 20.06 -20.19
CA SER A 97 4.74 20.81 -21.07
C SER A 97 5.51 21.30 -22.28
N LEU A 98 4.90 21.23 -23.45
CA LEU A 98 5.42 21.84 -24.67
C LEU A 98 5.14 23.36 -24.68
N ASP A 99 5.81 24.10 -25.57
CA ASP A 99 5.63 25.55 -25.70
C ASP A 99 4.19 25.96 -26.07
N ASN A 100 3.39 25.04 -26.60
CA ASN A 100 1.97 25.23 -26.91
C ASN A 100 1.05 24.93 -25.68
N GLY A 101 1.61 24.68 -24.49
CA GLY A 101 0.87 24.39 -23.26
C GLY A 101 0.34 22.96 -23.15
N GLN A 102 0.64 22.05 -24.09
CA GLN A 102 0.24 20.65 -24.01
C GLN A 102 1.23 19.87 -23.16
N SER A 103 0.73 19.13 -22.17
CA SER A 103 1.53 18.18 -21.42
C SER A 103 1.79 16.92 -22.25
N THR A 104 3.03 16.45 -22.25
CA THR A 104 3.41 15.17 -22.89
C THR A 104 3.67 14.08 -21.87
N ARG A 105 3.85 14.45 -20.60
CA ARG A 105 4.11 13.54 -19.49
C ARG A 105 3.44 14.05 -18.23
N GLU A 106 2.85 13.16 -17.48
CA GLU A 106 2.27 13.45 -16.17
C GLU A 106 2.91 12.58 -15.07
N ASP A 107 2.99 13.17 -13.89
CA ASP A 107 3.39 12.52 -12.67
C ASP A 107 2.13 12.23 -11.84
N LEU A 108 1.92 10.96 -11.54
CA LEU A 108 0.94 10.50 -10.57
C LEU A 108 1.63 10.46 -9.20
N VAL A 109 1.23 11.33 -8.31
CA VAL A 109 1.65 11.33 -6.90
C VAL A 109 0.61 10.60 -6.08
N MET A 110 1.00 9.52 -5.42
CA MET A 110 0.16 8.82 -4.43
C MET A 110 0.73 9.04 -3.04
N THR A 111 -0.11 9.49 -2.12
CA THR A 111 0.25 9.70 -0.72
C THR A 111 -0.72 8.94 0.17
N ALA A 112 -0.19 8.05 1.01
CA ALA A 112 -0.93 7.32 2.02
C ALA A 112 -0.58 7.85 3.41
N GLU A 113 -1.57 8.40 4.10
CA GLU A 113 -1.51 8.64 5.53
C GLU A 113 -2.02 7.40 6.23
N TYR A 114 -1.23 6.80 7.12
CA TYR A 114 -1.64 5.57 7.77
C TYR A 114 -1.35 5.60 9.27
N GLN A 115 -2.22 4.88 10.00
CA GLN A 115 -2.16 4.77 11.44
C GLN A 115 -2.34 3.31 11.84
N LEU A 116 -1.41 2.84 12.67
CA LEU A 116 -1.48 1.53 13.30
C LEU A 116 -2.05 1.70 14.70
N ASN A 117 -3.16 1.04 14.98
CA ASN A 117 -3.80 1.02 16.30
C ASN A 117 -3.58 -0.33 16.96
N ASP A 118 -3.49 -0.38 18.27
CA ASP A 118 -3.48 -1.64 19.04
C ASP A 118 -4.90 -2.26 19.13
N ALA A 119 -5.02 -3.41 19.79
CA ALA A 119 -6.30 -4.09 20.00
C ALA A 119 -7.31 -3.29 20.85
N LYS A 120 -6.86 -2.22 21.53
CA LYS A 120 -7.73 -1.32 22.30
C LYS A 120 -8.17 -0.10 21.48
N GLY A 121 -7.66 0.04 20.26
CA GLY A 121 -7.92 1.21 19.41
C GLY A 121 -6.97 2.38 19.65
N GLU A 122 -5.95 2.23 20.49
CA GLU A 122 -4.98 3.29 20.75
C GLU A 122 -3.94 3.35 19.62
N PRO A 123 -3.61 4.56 19.12
CA PRO A 123 -2.64 4.73 18.05
C PRO A 123 -1.21 4.47 18.58
N VAL A 124 -0.56 3.43 18.03
CA VAL A 124 0.83 3.08 18.36
C VAL A 124 1.84 3.59 17.33
N MET A 125 1.40 3.86 16.12
CA MET A 125 2.22 4.44 15.05
C MET A 125 1.36 5.26 14.11
N LYS A 126 1.86 6.42 13.69
CA LYS A 126 1.31 7.23 12.61
C LYS A 126 2.44 7.68 11.70
N ASP A 127 2.27 7.50 10.39
CA ASP A 127 3.29 7.88 9.40
C ASP A 127 2.64 8.19 8.04
N VAL A 128 3.42 8.74 7.13
CA VAL A 128 3.02 9.11 5.78
C VAL A 128 4.00 8.51 4.79
N ALA A 129 3.48 7.83 3.78
CA ALA A 129 4.27 7.32 2.66
C ALA A 129 3.79 7.99 1.37
N SER A 130 4.73 8.39 0.52
CA SER A 130 4.42 8.99 -0.79
C SER A 130 5.31 8.38 -1.86
N ILE A 131 4.73 8.22 -3.06
CA ILE A 131 5.41 7.74 -4.26
C ILE A 131 5.01 8.58 -5.46
N VAL A 132 5.93 8.77 -6.39
CA VAL A 132 5.70 9.47 -7.66
C VAL A 132 5.97 8.48 -8.80
N THR A 133 5.00 8.33 -9.68
CA THR A 133 5.12 7.47 -10.87
C THR A 133 4.73 8.26 -12.11
N SER A 134 5.65 8.39 -13.04
CA SER A 134 5.40 9.11 -14.29
C SER A 134 4.82 8.19 -15.36
N TYR A 135 4.02 8.78 -16.26
CA TYR A 135 3.55 8.13 -17.48
C TYR A 135 3.44 9.15 -18.62
N ASP A 136 3.57 8.66 -19.85
CA ASP A 136 3.47 9.50 -21.05
C ASP A 136 2.01 9.62 -21.48
N ILE A 137 1.58 10.84 -21.79
CA ILE A 137 0.25 11.13 -22.34
C ILE A 137 0.27 10.76 -23.81
N LEU A 138 -0.57 9.82 -24.19
CA LEU A 138 -0.70 9.35 -25.56
C LEU A 138 -1.90 10.01 -26.23
N ARG A 139 -1.78 10.28 -27.54
CA ARG A 139 -2.85 10.93 -28.32
C ARG A 139 -4.11 10.07 -28.44
N GLU A 140 -3.94 8.74 -28.40
CA GLU A 140 -5.04 7.79 -28.45
C GLU A 140 -5.67 7.65 -27.05
N PRO A 141 -6.96 7.97 -26.88
CA PRO A 141 -7.61 7.98 -25.55
C PRO A 141 -7.54 6.64 -24.80
N PHE A 142 -7.60 5.53 -25.54
CA PHE A 142 -7.49 4.19 -24.93
C PHE A 142 -6.07 3.91 -24.43
N SER A 143 -5.07 4.32 -25.17
CA SER A 143 -3.66 4.15 -24.80
C SER A 143 -3.31 5.02 -23.59
N ASP A 144 -3.82 6.24 -23.51
CA ASP A 144 -3.64 7.14 -22.38
C ASP A 144 -4.28 6.55 -21.11
N LEU A 145 -5.51 6.08 -21.21
CA LEU A 145 -6.19 5.40 -20.09
C LEU A 145 -5.41 4.17 -19.59
N SER A 146 -4.83 3.40 -20.52
CA SER A 146 -4.01 2.22 -20.19
C SER A 146 -2.74 2.60 -19.45
N SER A 147 -2.03 3.65 -19.93
CA SER A 147 -0.80 4.17 -19.33
C SER A 147 -1.05 4.68 -17.90
N ARG A 148 -2.14 5.42 -17.69
CA ARG A 148 -2.57 5.90 -16.38
C ARG A 148 -2.89 4.75 -15.42
N ARG A 149 -3.59 3.71 -15.88
CA ARG A 149 -3.91 2.53 -15.07
C ARG A 149 -2.67 1.75 -14.67
N ASP A 150 -1.71 1.61 -15.57
CA ASP A 150 -0.44 0.98 -15.29
C ASP A 150 0.37 1.77 -14.25
N ALA A 151 0.43 3.10 -14.39
CA ALA A 151 1.06 3.98 -13.42
C ALA A 151 0.43 3.85 -12.03
N GLN A 152 -0.91 3.80 -11.92
CA GLN A 152 -1.61 3.56 -10.66
C GLN A 152 -1.24 2.21 -10.03
N GLN A 153 -1.16 1.17 -10.85
CA GLN A 153 -0.82 -0.17 -10.37
C GLN A 153 0.60 -0.22 -9.81
N ARG A 154 1.58 0.34 -10.53
CA ARG A 154 2.98 0.43 -10.07
C ARG A 154 3.09 1.25 -8.78
N ALA A 155 2.47 2.44 -8.75
CA ALA A 155 2.48 3.30 -7.58
C ALA A 155 1.87 2.61 -6.34
N ALA A 156 0.73 1.94 -6.49
CA ALA A 156 0.08 1.23 -5.38
C ALA A 156 0.94 0.06 -4.87
N GLN A 157 1.61 -0.66 -5.77
CA GLN A 157 2.51 -1.76 -5.41
C GLN A 157 3.73 -1.26 -4.63
N GLU A 158 4.40 -0.22 -5.12
CA GLU A 158 5.58 0.36 -4.46
C GLU A 158 5.21 0.98 -3.10
N LEU A 159 4.05 1.67 -3.04
CA LEU A 159 3.54 2.25 -1.81
C LEU A 159 3.25 1.17 -0.75
N ALA A 160 2.64 0.04 -1.14
CA ALA A 160 2.39 -1.09 -0.25
C ALA A 160 3.69 -1.70 0.30
N GLN A 161 4.71 -1.85 -0.55
CA GLN A 161 6.03 -2.36 -0.13
C GLN A 161 6.73 -1.39 0.84
N GLY A 162 6.63 -0.09 0.59
CA GLY A 162 7.16 0.94 1.48
C GLY A 162 6.50 0.91 2.86
N ILE A 163 5.18 0.82 2.91
CA ILE A 163 4.40 0.69 4.16
C ILE A 163 4.78 -0.60 4.90
N GLN A 164 4.81 -1.74 4.20
CA GLN A 164 5.20 -3.03 4.79
C GLN A 164 6.59 -2.95 5.45
N THR A 165 7.57 -2.36 4.76
CA THR A 165 8.93 -2.23 5.28
C THR A 165 8.98 -1.39 6.55
N ARG A 166 8.27 -0.26 6.59
CA ARG A 166 8.22 0.62 7.78
C ARG A 166 7.52 -0.06 8.95
N LEU A 167 6.41 -0.76 8.71
CA LEU A 167 5.73 -1.56 9.73
C LEU A 167 6.62 -2.69 10.27
N ALA A 168 7.37 -3.38 9.40
CA ALA A 168 8.30 -4.42 9.81
C ALA A 168 9.42 -3.88 10.71
N VAL A 169 9.95 -2.70 10.41
CA VAL A 169 10.96 -2.03 11.24
C VAL A 169 10.39 -1.62 12.59
N PHE A 170 9.16 -1.08 12.61
CA PHE A 170 8.49 -0.67 13.84
C PHE A 170 8.22 -1.87 14.77
N LEU A 171 7.68 -2.96 14.23
CA LEU A 171 7.31 -4.15 15.02
C LEU A 171 8.50 -5.02 15.43
N LYS A 172 9.69 -4.75 14.89
CA LYS A 172 10.94 -5.45 15.28
C LYS A 172 11.56 -4.88 16.56
N LYS A 173 11.13 -3.69 17.00
CA LYS A 173 11.60 -3.08 18.25
C LYS A 173 10.99 -3.76 19.46
#